data_d3d13123f9d49b20d1a4705219f5b72b
#
_entry.id   d3d13123f9d49b20d1a4705219f5b72b
#
_cell.length_a   1.000
_cell.length_b   1.000
_cell.length_c   1.000
_cell.angle_alpha   90.00
_cell.angle_beta   90.00
_cell.angle_gamma   90.00
#
_symmetry.space_group_name_H-M   'P 1'
#
loop_
_entity.id
_entity.type
_entity.pdbx_description
1 polymer ?
#
loop_
_entity_poly.entity_id
_entity_poly.type
_entity_poly.pdbx_seq_one_letter_code
_entity_poly.pdbx_strand_id
1 'polypeptide(L)'
;MNRRGMLAMFDAVVFVMIIMMASAVLVHNFHSGVSDDDAGDILDSILSSEVRMADLSDEGDGSLVRISDMIALDILSGGDRALGFAEDCLNCACSGRPYLLRMCYGDGTVVIGSAGEKESSSVSMERMLSTGGVLRAELILYSS
;
A
#
# COMPACT_ATOMS: atom_id res chain seq x y z
N MET A 1 53.69 -12.41 13.48
CA MET A 1 52.31 -11.90 13.23
C MET A 1 51.75 -11.38 14.54
N ASN A 2 51.43 -10.09 14.62
CA ASN A 2 50.99 -9.43 15.86
C ASN A 2 49.57 -9.89 16.20
N ARG A 3 49.36 -10.41 17.43
CA ARG A 3 48.02 -10.83 17.93
C ARG A 3 46.92 -9.75 17.74
N ARG A 4 47.31 -8.47 17.79
CA ARG A 4 46.39 -7.33 17.56
C ARG A 4 45.93 -7.22 16.11
N GLY A 5 46.77 -7.54 15.13
CA GLY A 5 46.37 -7.51 13.70
C GLY A 5 45.44 -8.66 13.33
N MET A 6 45.60 -9.80 14.00
CA MET A 6 44.75 -10.97 13.78
C MET A 6 43.33 -10.76 14.36
N LEU A 7 43.20 -10.11 15.53
CA LEU A 7 41.93 -9.73 16.13
C LEU A 7 41.17 -8.69 15.27
N ALA A 8 41.87 -7.68 14.74
CA ALA A 8 41.24 -6.69 13.84
C ALA A 8 40.76 -7.30 12.52
N MET A 9 41.46 -8.31 12.00
CA MET A 9 41.07 -9.02 10.81
C MET A 9 39.81 -9.90 11.05
N PHE A 10 39.74 -10.56 12.22
CA PHE A 10 38.53 -11.31 12.60
C PHE A 10 37.31 -10.41 12.79
N ASP A 11 37.47 -9.25 13.43
CA ASP A 11 36.40 -8.26 13.59
C ASP A 11 35.89 -7.75 12.25
N ALA A 12 36.76 -7.47 11.28
CA ALA A 12 36.38 -7.04 9.95
C ALA A 12 35.62 -8.13 9.19
N VAL A 13 36.07 -9.40 9.30
CA VAL A 13 35.39 -10.53 8.65
C VAL A 13 33.98 -10.77 9.23
N VAL A 14 33.88 -10.74 10.57
CA VAL A 14 32.57 -10.86 11.25
C VAL A 14 31.62 -9.73 10.88
N PHE A 15 32.10 -8.50 10.81
CA PHE A 15 31.30 -7.33 10.41
C PHE A 15 30.80 -7.45 8.95
N VAL A 16 31.66 -7.87 8.03
CA VAL A 16 31.25 -8.11 6.63
C VAL A 16 30.21 -9.24 6.53
N MET A 17 30.37 -10.32 7.31
CA MET A 17 29.38 -11.40 7.35
C MET A 17 28.02 -10.92 7.87
N ILE A 18 27.99 -10.08 8.91
CA ILE A 18 26.76 -9.50 9.45
C ILE A 18 26.08 -8.61 8.40
N ILE A 19 26.83 -7.76 7.70
CA ILE A 19 26.28 -6.92 6.63
C ILE A 19 25.75 -7.78 5.49
N MET A 20 26.45 -8.83 5.06
CA MET A 20 25.97 -9.73 4.02
C MET A 20 24.69 -10.47 4.43
N MET A 21 24.59 -10.96 5.67
CA MET A 21 23.37 -11.58 6.18
C MET A 21 22.22 -10.59 6.25
N ALA A 22 22.45 -9.38 6.77
CA ALA A 22 21.43 -8.34 6.82
C ALA A 22 20.94 -7.95 5.40
N SER A 23 21.87 -7.83 4.45
CA SER A 23 21.52 -7.54 3.05
C SER A 23 20.74 -8.68 2.40
N ALA A 24 21.09 -9.93 2.67
CA ALA A 24 20.38 -11.10 2.14
C ALA A 24 18.94 -11.19 2.68
N VAL A 25 18.73 -10.89 3.97
CA VAL A 25 17.40 -10.83 4.60
C VAL A 25 16.59 -9.68 4.01
N LEU A 26 17.19 -8.51 3.81
CA LEU A 26 16.53 -7.37 3.16
C LEU A 26 16.12 -7.71 1.72
N VAL A 27 17.02 -8.26 0.91
CA VAL A 27 16.74 -8.64 -0.47
C VAL A 27 15.68 -9.75 -0.53
N HIS A 28 15.69 -10.71 0.40
CA HIS A 28 14.68 -11.76 0.45
C HIS A 28 13.29 -11.19 0.78
N ASN A 29 13.20 -10.25 1.71
CA ASN A 29 11.94 -9.57 2.04
C ASN A 29 11.44 -8.64 0.91
N PHE A 30 12.33 -8.07 0.10
CA PHE A 30 11.94 -7.30 -1.10
C PHE A 30 11.59 -8.17 -2.30
N HIS A 31 12.03 -9.44 -2.33
CA HIS A 31 11.74 -10.41 -3.42
C HIS A 31 10.61 -11.39 -3.08
N SER A 32 10.08 -11.37 -1.87
CA SER A 32 8.82 -12.05 -1.59
C SER A 32 7.76 -11.29 -2.38
N GLY A 33 7.51 -11.75 -3.61
CA GLY A 33 6.42 -11.22 -4.42
C GLY A 33 5.15 -11.25 -3.59
N VAL A 34 4.32 -10.20 -3.80
CA VAL A 34 3.00 -10.04 -3.19
C VAL A 34 2.33 -11.42 -3.16
N SER A 35 2.19 -12.02 -1.99
CA SER A 35 1.48 -13.29 -1.80
C SER A 35 -0.03 -13.02 -1.87
N ASP A 36 -0.83 -14.06 -2.02
CA ASP A 36 -2.30 -13.93 -2.09
C ASP A 36 -2.88 -13.24 -0.83
N ASP A 37 -2.19 -13.32 0.32
CA ASP A 37 -2.56 -12.64 1.57
C ASP A 37 -2.29 -11.12 1.54
N ASP A 38 -1.44 -10.62 0.63
CA ASP A 38 -1.01 -9.23 0.60
C ASP A 38 -2.12 -8.28 0.09
N ALA A 39 -3.07 -8.75 -0.72
CA ALA A 39 -4.17 -7.91 -1.23
C ALA A 39 -5.03 -7.34 -0.10
N GLY A 40 -5.30 -8.16 0.92
CA GLY A 40 -6.04 -7.75 2.11
C GLY A 40 -5.31 -6.69 2.91
N ASP A 41 -4.03 -6.91 3.16
CA ASP A 41 -3.18 -5.99 3.92
C ASP A 41 -3.00 -4.65 3.19
N ILE A 42 -2.81 -4.68 1.87
CA ILE A 42 -2.72 -3.47 1.05
C ILE A 42 -4.03 -2.67 1.13
N LEU A 43 -5.17 -3.33 0.92
CA LEU A 43 -6.47 -2.67 0.94
C LEU A 43 -6.79 -2.11 2.32
N ASP A 44 -6.54 -2.89 3.40
CA ASP A 44 -6.74 -2.45 4.77
C ASP A 44 -5.86 -1.25 5.12
N SER A 45 -4.59 -1.29 4.74
CA SER A 45 -3.63 -0.20 4.94
C SER A 45 -4.10 1.10 4.28
N ILE A 46 -4.57 1.04 3.04
CA ILE A 46 -5.08 2.22 2.32
C ILE A 46 -6.33 2.77 3.00
N LEU A 47 -7.33 1.93 3.27
CA LEU A 47 -8.61 2.36 3.82
C LEU A 47 -8.53 2.84 5.28
N SER A 48 -7.54 2.37 6.05
CA SER A 48 -7.30 2.79 7.44
C SER A 48 -6.35 3.99 7.55
N SER A 49 -5.72 4.41 6.46
CA SER A 49 -4.77 5.53 6.46
C SER A 49 -5.45 6.84 6.85
N GLU A 50 -4.73 7.62 7.65
CA GLU A 50 -5.06 9.01 7.96
C GLU A 50 -4.04 9.92 7.28
N VAL A 51 -4.53 10.91 6.57
CA VAL A 51 -3.71 11.89 5.86
C VAL A 51 -4.10 13.31 6.27
N ARG A 52 -3.19 14.24 6.10
CA ARG A 52 -3.52 15.65 6.31
C ARG A 52 -4.32 16.18 5.14
N MET A 53 -5.32 16.99 5.42
CA MET A 53 -6.11 17.63 4.37
C MET A 53 -5.24 18.47 3.42
N ALA A 54 -4.19 19.08 3.94
CA ALA A 54 -3.21 19.82 3.13
C ALA A 54 -2.46 18.95 2.10
N ASP A 55 -2.32 17.64 2.35
CA ASP A 55 -1.65 16.71 1.42
C ASP A 55 -2.59 16.28 0.28
N LEU A 56 -3.90 16.45 0.48
CA LEU A 56 -4.93 16.13 -0.53
C LEU A 56 -5.39 17.35 -1.33
N SER A 57 -5.16 18.56 -0.81
CA SER A 57 -5.66 19.80 -1.40
C SER A 57 -4.82 20.99 -1.00
N ASP A 58 -4.50 21.87 -1.95
CA ASP A 58 -3.78 23.12 -1.71
C ASP A 58 -4.52 24.08 -0.75
N GLU A 59 -5.84 23.92 -0.62
CA GLU A 59 -6.68 24.70 0.30
C GLU A 59 -6.90 23.98 1.64
N GLY A 60 -6.35 22.78 1.82
CA GLY A 60 -6.51 21.96 3.01
C GLY A 60 -5.76 22.55 4.19
N ASP A 61 -6.32 22.35 5.38
CA ASP A 61 -5.65 22.66 6.65
C ASP A 61 -4.82 21.46 7.14
N GLY A 62 -4.20 21.58 8.31
CA GLY A 62 -3.39 20.51 8.91
C GLY A 62 -4.22 19.41 9.60
N SER A 63 -5.55 19.39 9.43
CA SER A 63 -6.42 18.38 10.05
C SER A 63 -6.16 17.00 9.46
N LEU A 64 -6.21 15.97 10.32
CA LEU A 64 -6.12 14.57 9.89
C LEU A 64 -7.51 14.09 9.48
N VAL A 65 -7.58 13.45 8.32
CA VAL A 65 -8.81 12.85 7.78
C VAL A 65 -8.53 11.40 7.37
N ARG A 66 -9.53 10.54 7.53
CA ARG A 66 -9.43 9.16 7.05
C ARG A 66 -9.62 9.11 5.55
N ILE A 67 -8.77 8.38 4.90
CA ILE A 67 -8.86 8.20 3.43
C ILE A 67 -10.20 7.58 3.03
N SER A 68 -10.73 6.62 3.79
CA SER A 68 -12.04 6.02 3.52
C SER A 68 -13.19 7.03 3.50
N ASP A 69 -13.19 8.01 4.43
CA ASP A 69 -14.20 9.07 4.49
C ASP A 69 -14.08 10.01 3.28
N MET A 70 -12.84 10.33 2.89
CA MET A 70 -12.57 11.19 1.74
C MET A 70 -12.89 10.51 0.40
N ILE A 71 -12.63 9.20 0.28
CA ILE A 71 -13.03 8.41 -0.89
C ILE A 71 -14.56 8.41 -1.04
N ALA A 72 -15.30 8.21 0.05
CA ALA A 72 -16.76 8.28 0.01
C ALA A 72 -17.27 9.66 -0.44
N LEU A 73 -16.61 10.74 0.01
CA LEU A 73 -16.91 12.09 -0.41
C LEU A 73 -16.60 12.30 -1.90
N ASP A 74 -15.47 11.81 -2.40
CA ASP A 74 -15.11 11.88 -3.82
C ASP A 74 -16.12 11.13 -4.67
N ILE A 75 -16.57 9.93 -4.27
CA ILE A 75 -17.59 9.16 -4.98
C ILE A 75 -18.91 9.96 -5.10
N LEU A 76 -19.31 10.65 -4.03
CA LEU A 76 -20.54 11.44 -4.01
C LEU A 76 -20.44 12.76 -4.82
N SER A 77 -19.28 13.41 -4.75
CA SER A 77 -19.08 14.74 -5.35
C SER A 77 -18.50 14.71 -6.76
N GLY A 78 -18.02 13.55 -7.21
CA GLY A 78 -17.25 13.42 -8.46
C GLY A 78 -15.82 13.98 -8.33
N GLY A 79 -15.29 14.04 -7.12
CA GLY A 79 -13.89 14.39 -6.84
C GLY A 79 -12.92 13.27 -7.19
N ASP A 80 -11.62 13.56 -7.12
CA ASP A 80 -10.54 12.63 -7.47
C ASP A 80 -9.34 12.65 -6.50
N ARG A 81 -9.39 13.45 -5.45
CA ARG A 81 -8.24 13.72 -4.57
C ARG A 81 -7.82 12.49 -3.75
N ALA A 82 -8.76 11.90 -3.02
CA ALA A 82 -8.51 10.70 -2.24
C ALA A 82 -8.40 9.47 -3.16
N LEU A 83 -9.10 9.48 -4.29
CA LEU A 83 -8.98 8.45 -5.32
C LEU A 83 -7.57 8.45 -5.94
N GLY A 84 -7.02 9.61 -6.27
CA GLY A 84 -5.65 9.76 -6.75
C GLY A 84 -4.62 9.27 -5.73
N PHE A 85 -4.79 9.61 -4.45
CA PHE A 85 -3.93 9.08 -3.38
C PHE A 85 -3.98 7.55 -3.30
N ALA A 86 -5.18 6.95 -3.37
CA ALA A 86 -5.33 5.49 -3.35
C ALA A 86 -4.66 4.84 -4.58
N GLU A 87 -4.78 5.46 -5.76
CA GLU A 87 -4.11 5.01 -6.99
C GLU A 87 -2.59 5.05 -6.87
N ASP A 88 -2.03 6.13 -6.35
CA ASP A 88 -0.58 6.27 -6.12
C ASP A 88 -0.07 5.21 -5.13
N CYS A 89 -0.79 4.96 -4.04
CA CYS A 89 -0.46 3.90 -3.08
C CYS A 89 -0.46 2.51 -3.74
N LEU A 90 -1.46 2.21 -4.56
CA LEU A 90 -1.56 0.94 -5.28
C LEU A 90 -0.47 0.77 -6.32
N ASN A 91 -0.15 1.82 -7.08
CA ASN A 91 0.94 1.80 -8.04
C ASN A 91 2.28 1.48 -7.37
N CYS A 92 2.52 2.05 -6.18
CA CYS A 92 3.70 1.72 -5.38
C CYS A 92 3.67 0.29 -4.84
N ALA A 93 2.55 -0.13 -4.24
CA ALA A 93 2.43 -1.43 -3.59
C ALA A 93 2.45 -2.59 -4.60
N CYS A 94 1.77 -2.44 -5.74
CA CYS A 94 1.67 -3.48 -6.76
C CYS A 94 2.90 -3.58 -7.67
N SER A 95 3.84 -2.61 -7.61
CA SER A 95 5.12 -2.64 -8.34
C SER A 95 4.99 -2.98 -9.83
N GLY A 96 3.98 -2.42 -10.51
CA GLY A 96 3.72 -2.64 -11.94
C GLY A 96 2.86 -3.87 -12.27
N ARG A 97 2.39 -4.63 -11.29
CA ARG A 97 1.37 -5.67 -11.51
C ARG A 97 0.03 -5.00 -11.84
N PRO A 98 -0.73 -5.49 -12.81
CA PRO A 98 -2.08 -4.99 -13.07
C PRO A 98 -2.98 -5.23 -11.84
N TYR A 99 -3.79 -4.24 -11.52
CA TYR A 99 -4.77 -4.32 -10.44
C TYR A 99 -6.05 -3.60 -10.84
N LEU A 100 -7.13 -3.95 -10.18
CA LEU A 100 -8.40 -3.26 -10.29
C LEU A 100 -8.99 -3.08 -8.90
N LEU A 101 -9.15 -1.82 -8.50
CA LEU A 101 -9.82 -1.44 -7.26
C LEU A 101 -11.20 -0.89 -7.61
N ARG A 102 -12.24 -1.55 -7.11
CA ARG A 102 -13.63 -1.09 -7.19
C ARG A 102 -14.08 -0.60 -5.82
N MET A 103 -14.63 0.58 -5.76
CA MET A 103 -15.18 1.15 -4.53
C MET A 103 -16.61 1.62 -4.76
N CYS A 104 -17.48 1.29 -3.79
CA CYS A 104 -18.90 1.61 -3.84
C CYS A 104 -19.32 2.33 -2.55
N TYR A 105 -20.02 3.44 -2.70
CA TYR A 105 -20.65 4.14 -1.60
C TYR A 105 -22.02 4.70 -2.02
N GLY A 106 -23.07 4.35 -1.30
CA GLY A 106 -24.44 4.65 -1.74
C GLY A 106 -24.72 4.03 -3.11
N ASP A 107 -25.19 4.85 -4.04
CA ASP A 107 -25.45 4.46 -5.44
C ASP A 107 -24.22 4.71 -6.35
N GLY A 108 -23.15 5.30 -5.82
CA GLY A 108 -21.92 5.62 -6.57
C GLY A 108 -20.94 4.45 -6.58
N THR A 109 -20.29 4.27 -7.73
CA THR A 109 -19.22 3.29 -7.91
C THR A 109 -18.06 3.92 -8.68
N VAL A 110 -16.84 3.70 -8.20
CA VAL A 110 -15.61 4.12 -8.87
C VAL A 110 -14.71 2.92 -9.05
N VAL A 111 -14.00 2.88 -10.17
CA VAL A 111 -13.03 1.84 -10.50
C VAL A 111 -11.69 2.50 -10.85
N ILE A 112 -10.62 2.03 -10.24
CA ILE A 112 -9.25 2.49 -10.46
C ILE A 112 -8.41 1.30 -10.93
N GLY A 113 -7.45 1.57 -11.82
CA GLY A 113 -6.56 0.56 -12.38
C GLY A 113 -7.12 -0.10 -13.64
N SER A 114 -6.52 -1.20 -14.02
CA SER A 114 -6.89 -1.95 -15.23
C SER A 114 -6.84 -3.45 -14.96
N ALA A 115 -7.78 -4.17 -15.53
CA ALA A 115 -7.79 -5.63 -15.48
C ALA A 115 -6.61 -6.21 -16.26
N GLY A 116 -5.99 -7.24 -15.70
CA GLY A 116 -4.99 -8.07 -16.35
C GLY A 116 -5.62 -9.32 -16.99
N GLU A 117 -4.76 -10.18 -17.54
CA GLU A 117 -5.24 -11.39 -18.24
C GLU A 117 -5.77 -12.47 -17.29
N LYS A 118 -5.12 -12.64 -16.14
CA LYS A 118 -5.48 -13.68 -15.17
C LYS A 118 -5.50 -13.13 -13.75
N GLU A 119 -6.64 -13.28 -13.09
CA GLU A 119 -6.80 -12.96 -11.68
C GLU A 119 -5.90 -13.87 -10.84
N SER A 120 -5.12 -13.27 -9.93
CA SER A 120 -4.25 -14.00 -9.00
C SER A 120 -4.81 -13.98 -7.58
N SER A 121 -5.43 -12.87 -7.17
CA SER A 121 -6.02 -12.70 -5.85
C SER A 121 -7.12 -11.66 -5.89
N SER A 122 -8.17 -11.84 -5.08
CA SER A 122 -9.18 -10.81 -4.86
C SER A 122 -9.59 -10.76 -3.40
N VAL A 123 -9.82 -9.55 -2.90
CA VAL A 123 -10.29 -9.30 -1.55
C VAL A 123 -11.38 -8.24 -1.58
N SER A 124 -12.42 -8.46 -0.79
CA SER A 124 -13.49 -7.48 -0.58
C SER A 124 -13.54 -7.08 0.89
N MET A 125 -13.69 -5.79 1.14
CA MET A 125 -13.67 -5.22 2.47
C MET A 125 -14.75 -4.16 2.62
N GLU A 126 -15.35 -4.09 3.81
CA GLU A 126 -16.29 -3.04 4.19
C GLU A 126 -15.69 -2.17 5.29
N ARG A 127 -15.82 -0.87 5.15
CA ARG A 127 -15.38 0.12 6.16
C ARG A 127 -16.54 0.98 6.59
N MET A 128 -16.76 1.04 7.90
CA MET A 128 -17.68 2.00 8.48
C MET A 128 -17.03 3.38 8.49
N LEU A 129 -17.73 4.34 7.92
CA LEU A 129 -17.30 5.73 7.85
C LEU A 129 -17.64 6.48 9.14
N SER A 130 -16.95 7.58 9.39
CA SER A 130 -17.24 8.47 10.53
C SER A 130 -18.64 9.09 10.45
N THR A 131 -19.20 9.19 9.24
CA THR A 131 -20.57 9.65 8.98
C THR A 131 -21.65 8.59 9.22
N GLY A 132 -21.28 7.34 9.54
CA GLY A 132 -22.20 6.23 9.77
C GLY A 132 -22.58 5.42 8.53
N GLY A 133 -22.06 5.77 7.34
CA GLY A 133 -22.20 4.97 6.13
C GLY A 133 -21.18 3.84 6.03
N VAL A 134 -21.34 2.96 5.04
CA VAL A 134 -20.41 1.86 4.76
C VAL A 134 -19.83 2.03 3.36
N LEU A 135 -18.50 2.12 3.29
CA LEU A 135 -17.75 2.06 2.05
C LEU A 135 -17.40 0.59 1.77
N ARG A 136 -17.73 0.10 0.59
CA ARG A 136 -17.30 -1.22 0.11
C ARG A 136 -16.17 -1.05 -0.88
N ALA A 137 -15.12 -1.82 -0.69
CA ALA A 137 -13.97 -1.83 -1.59
C ALA A 137 -13.61 -3.27 -1.94
N GLU A 138 -13.29 -3.50 -3.20
CA GLU A 138 -12.83 -4.78 -3.75
C GLU A 138 -11.54 -4.54 -4.52
N LEU A 139 -10.48 -5.20 -4.12
CA LEU A 139 -9.19 -5.17 -4.80
C LEU A 139 -8.94 -6.50 -5.48
N ILE A 140 -8.68 -6.46 -6.77
CA ILE A 140 -8.33 -7.61 -7.59
C ILE A 140 -6.91 -7.41 -8.09
N LEU A 141 -6.03 -8.35 -7.82
CA LEU A 141 -4.67 -8.40 -8.33
C LEU A 141 -4.58 -9.41 -9.47
N TYR A 142 -3.83 -9.06 -10.50
CA TYR A 142 -3.64 -9.91 -11.66
C TYR A 142 -2.18 -10.40 -11.73
N SER A 143 -1.98 -11.58 -12.29
CA SER A 143 -0.63 -12.05 -12.63
C SER A 143 -0.07 -11.26 -13.81
N SER A 144 1.21 -10.98 -13.74
CA SER A 144 1.97 -10.39 -14.84
C SER A 144 2.16 -11.38 -15.96
#